data_d9bb6fba802d1d6fb9c4126c87782985
#
_entry.id   d9bb6fba802d1d6fb9c4126c87782985
#
_cell.length_a   1.000
_cell.length_b   1.000
_cell.length_c   1.000
_cell.angle_alpha   90.00
_cell.angle_beta   90.00
_cell.angle_gamma   90.00
#
_symmetry.space_group_name_H-M   'P 1'
#
loop_
_entity.id
_entity.type
_entity.pdbx_description
1 polymer ?
#
loop_
_entity_poly.entity_id
_entity_poly.type
_entity_poly.pdbx_seq_one_letter_code
_entity_poly.pdbx_strand_id
1 'polypeptide(L)'
;MKNVGDLARSLGMGGIELRNDLGQPLFDGQAPNTDMVDGLTVIALAEVKAFNAFDDATFDRSVALMNLAVACGAKAIALIPQVGGDAVSNDGLRTAMAALAPELASRGLVGLIEPIGFHDSTLRDKSDVVAVIDGAGLGDQFGLIHDTFHHFLADGDAIYPEHTKLVHISGVSDAHVDMAKIKDADRVLVDGDDRLGNIEQITELLRGGYTGPLSFEAFSSDVHVLIDPKAALSRSIHFIENEILAHAA
;
A
#
# COMPACT_ATOMS: atom_id res chain seq x y z
N MET A 1 9.87 -9.76 -13.70
CA MET A 1 8.38 -9.88 -13.49
C MET A 1 7.85 -11.30 -13.64
N LYS A 2 8.14 -12.06 -14.71
CA LYS A 2 7.60 -13.44 -14.88
C LYS A 2 7.83 -14.31 -13.63
N ASN A 3 9.03 -14.26 -13.04
CA ASN A 3 9.35 -15.03 -11.84
C ASN A 3 8.52 -14.64 -10.61
N VAL A 4 8.10 -13.37 -10.49
CA VAL A 4 7.27 -12.89 -9.37
C VAL A 4 5.84 -13.41 -9.52
N GLY A 5 5.27 -13.35 -10.71
CA GLY A 5 3.94 -13.92 -10.98
C GLY A 5 3.89 -15.43 -10.75
N ASP A 6 4.93 -16.17 -11.17
CA ASP A 6 5.02 -17.62 -10.94
C ASP A 6 5.14 -17.93 -9.42
N LEU A 7 5.89 -17.11 -8.67
CA LEU A 7 5.99 -17.23 -7.23
C LEU A 7 4.63 -17.00 -6.56
N ALA A 8 3.96 -15.90 -6.90
CA ALA A 8 2.65 -15.55 -6.35
C ALA A 8 1.63 -16.68 -6.60
N ARG A 9 1.51 -17.17 -7.83
CA ARG A 9 0.65 -18.33 -8.17
C ARG A 9 0.99 -19.58 -7.38
N SER A 10 2.29 -19.86 -7.20
CA SER A 10 2.74 -21.05 -6.47
C SER A 10 2.42 -21.00 -4.97
N LEU A 11 2.12 -19.82 -4.45
CA LEU A 11 1.69 -19.54 -3.07
C LEU A 11 0.16 -19.38 -2.96
N GLY A 12 -0.59 -19.51 -4.06
CA GLY A 12 -2.03 -19.33 -4.07
C GLY A 12 -2.49 -17.88 -3.92
N MET A 13 -1.60 -16.92 -4.13
CA MET A 13 -1.95 -15.48 -4.09
C MET A 13 -2.89 -15.13 -5.24
N GLY A 14 -3.90 -14.30 -4.96
CA GLY A 14 -4.90 -13.85 -5.94
C GLY A 14 -4.47 -12.64 -6.77
N GLY A 15 -3.43 -11.92 -6.34
CA GLY A 15 -3.00 -10.70 -7.01
C GLY A 15 -1.58 -10.29 -6.69
N ILE A 16 -1.15 -9.24 -7.35
CA ILE A 16 0.14 -8.57 -7.15
C ILE A 16 -0.04 -7.06 -7.25
N GLU A 17 0.87 -6.32 -6.68
CA GLU A 17 1.06 -4.91 -6.96
C GLU A 17 2.25 -4.71 -7.89
N LEU A 18 2.16 -3.69 -8.74
CA LEU A 18 3.25 -3.28 -9.62
C LEU A 18 3.81 -1.93 -9.14
N ARG A 19 5.11 -1.71 -9.33
CA ARG A 19 5.79 -0.47 -8.91
C ARG A 19 6.56 0.14 -10.07
N ASN A 20 6.43 1.47 -10.24
CA ASN A 20 7.14 2.23 -11.27
C ASN A 20 8.36 2.98 -10.73
N ASP A 21 8.65 2.87 -9.43
CA ASP A 21 9.68 3.64 -8.71
C ASP A 21 10.98 2.85 -8.42
N LEU A 22 11.11 1.62 -8.94
CA LEU A 22 12.24 0.71 -8.65
C LEU A 22 13.51 0.99 -9.46
N GLY A 23 13.67 2.18 -10.03
CA GLY A 23 14.87 2.58 -10.77
C GLY A 23 15.04 1.95 -12.16
N GLN A 24 14.20 0.99 -12.52
CA GLN A 24 14.09 0.44 -13.87
C GLN A 24 12.67 0.70 -14.40
N PRO A 25 12.52 1.04 -15.68
CA PRO A 25 11.19 1.22 -16.26
C PRO A 25 10.37 -0.05 -16.10
N LEU A 26 9.13 0.10 -15.67
CA LEU A 26 8.19 -0.99 -15.63
C LEU A 26 8.05 -1.59 -17.04
N PHE A 27 8.03 -2.90 -17.17
CA PHE A 27 8.04 -3.65 -18.43
C PHE A 27 9.28 -3.39 -19.32
N ASP A 28 10.43 -3.05 -18.72
CA ASP A 28 11.68 -2.73 -19.45
C ASP A 28 11.48 -1.58 -20.47
N GLY A 29 10.57 -0.65 -20.18
CA GLY A 29 10.21 0.46 -21.07
C GLY A 29 9.40 0.05 -22.31
N GLN A 30 8.93 -1.17 -22.37
CA GLN A 30 8.05 -1.66 -23.44
C GLN A 30 6.57 -1.44 -23.09
N ALA A 31 5.69 -1.67 -24.06
CA ALA A 31 4.26 -1.64 -23.80
C ALA A 31 3.89 -2.68 -22.72
N PRO A 32 2.96 -2.34 -21.81
CA PRO A 32 2.51 -3.27 -20.79
C PRO A 32 2.06 -4.60 -21.40
N ASN A 33 2.61 -5.70 -20.88
CA ASN A 33 2.21 -7.03 -21.25
C ASN A 33 1.56 -7.72 -20.04
N THR A 34 0.25 -7.89 -20.10
CA THR A 34 -0.53 -8.53 -19.04
C THR A 34 -0.30 -10.04 -18.96
N ASP A 35 0.31 -10.67 -19.98
CA ASP A 35 0.63 -12.11 -19.96
C ASP A 35 1.59 -12.49 -18.82
N MET A 36 2.37 -11.50 -18.33
CA MET A 36 3.31 -11.71 -17.23
C MET A 36 2.61 -11.91 -15.88
N VAL A 37 1.38 -11.45 -15.77
CA VAL A 37 0.53 -11.55 -14.59
C VAL A 37 -0.67 -12.45 -14.83
N ASP A 38 -0.63 -13.30 -15.86
CA ASP A 38 -1.73 -14.18 -16.23
C ASP A 38 -2.27 -14.96 -15.02
N GLY A 39 -3.59 -14.91 -14.82
CA GLY A 39 -4.26 -15.52 -13.69
C GLY A 39 -4.12 -14.77 -12.34
N LEU A 40 -3.46 -13.61 -12.31
CA LEU A 40 -3.38 -12.74 -11.12
C LEU A 40 -4.09 -11.42 -11.36
N THR A 41 -4.71 -10.88 -10.32
CA THR A 41 -5.20 -9.50 -10.34
C THR A 41 -4.04 -8.54 -10.14
N VAL A 42 -3.89 -7.53 -11.00
CA VAL A 42 -3.05 -6.36 -10.67
C VAL A 42 -3.87 -5.47 -9.75
N ILE A 43 -3.56 -5.51 -8.45
CA ILE A 43 -4.32 -4.83 -7.40
C ILE A 43 -4.17 -3.33 -7.54
N ALA A 44 -2.93 -2.86 -7.56
CA ALA A 44 -2.59 -1.45 -7.69
C ALA A 44 -1.29 -1.27 -8.48
N LEU A 45 -1.11 -0.06 -8.98
CA LEU A 45 0.16 0.43 -9.53
C LEU A 45 0.68 1.58 -8.64
N ALA A 46 1.80 1.40 -7.99
CA ALA A 46 2.50 2.41 -7.21
C ALA A 46 3.53 3.12 -8.10
N GLU A 47 3.79 4.38 -7.97
CA GLU A 47 3.15 5.33 -7.07
C GLU A 47 3.24 6.77 -7.60
N VAL A 48 2.39 7.66 -7.08
CA VAL A 48 2.52 9.11 -7.24
C VAL A 48 3.00 9.70 -5.91
N LYS A 49 4.28 10.08 -5.83
CA LYS A 49 4.86 10.75 -4.66
C LYS A 49 4.42 12.20 -4.55
N ALA A 50 4.31 12.67 -3.30
CA ALA A 50 3.94 14.04 -2.95
C ALA A 50 2.61 14.50 -3.60
N PHE A 51 1.63 13.57 -3.71
CA PHE A 51 0.38 13.85 -4.43
C PHE A 51 -0.42 15.01 -3.81
N ASN A 52 -0.29 15.25 -2.51
CA ASN A 52 -0.97 16.29 -1.76
C ASN A 52 -0.26 17.66 -1.82
N ALA A 53 1.01 17.72 -2.23
CA ALA A 53 1.68 18.95 -2.67
C ALA A 53 1.33 19.20 -4.15
N PHE A 54 0.05 19.43 -4.40
CA PHE A 54 -0.56 19.33 -5.70
C PHE A 54 -0.25 20.54 -6.59
N ASP A 55 0.24 20.26 -7.79
CA ASP A 55 0.48 21.21 -8.87
C ASP A 55 0.22 20.55 -10.24
N ASP A 56 0.36 21.30 -11.32
CA ASP A 56 0.16 20.79 -12.69
C ASP A 56 1.07 19.60 -13.01
N ALA A 57 2.31 19.59 -12.53
CA ALA A 57 3.24 18.51 -12.76
C ALA A 57 2.82 17.24 -11.99
N THR A 58 2.25 17.38 -10.80
CA THR A 58 1.69 16.29 -10.02
C THR A 58 0.44 15.73 -10.68
N PHE A 59 -0.41 16.60 -11.22
CA PHE A 59 -1.56 16.18 -12.01
C PHE A 59 -1.13 15.35 -13.22
N ASP A 60 -0.18 15.84 -14.01
CA ASP A 60 0.31 15.15 -15.21
C ASP A 60 0.92 13.78 -14.88
N ARG A 61 1.73 13.70 -13.79
CA ARG A 61 2.29 12.42 -13.32
C ARG A 61 1.19 11.45 -12.90
N SER A 62 0.15 11.95 -12.22
CA SER A 62 -0.98 11.13 -11.78
C SER A 62 -1.75 10.56 -12.98
N VAL A 63 -2.06 11.39 -13.97
CA VAL A 63 -2.74 10.96 -15.19
C VAL A 63 -1.88 9.97 -15.99
N ALA A 64 -0.57 10.19 -16.08
CA ALA A 64 0.35 9.24 -16.72
C ALA A 64 0.35 7.88 -16.02
N LEU A 65 0.38 7.87 -14.68
CA LEU A 65 0.29 6.62 -13.90
C LEU A 65 -1.06 5.93 -14.08
N MET A 66 -2.17 6.68 -14.09
CA MET A 66 -3.50 6.14 -14.35
C MET A 66 -3.60 5.47 -15.73
N ASN A 67 -3.03 6.09 -16.76
CA ASN A 67 -3.01 5.51 -18.11
C ASN A 67 -2.20 4.20 -18.14
N LEU A 68 -1.06 4.17 -17.44
CA LEU A 68 -0.27 2.95 -17.31
C LEU A 68 -1.02 1.88 -16.51
N ALA A 69 -1.72 2.27 -15.44
CA ALA A 69 -2.54 1.36 -14.63
C ALA A 69 -3.63 0.69 -15.47
N VAL A 70 -4.36 1.47 -16.28
CA VAL A 70 -5.34 0.92 -17.24
C VAL A 70 -4.68 -0.06 -18.20
N ALA A 71 -3.53 0.30 -18.77
CA ALA A 71 -2.82 -0.55 -19.73
C ALA A 71 -2.31 -1.87 -19.11
N CYS A 72 -2.01 -1.88 -17.79
CA CYS A 72 -1.64 -3.07 -17.03
C CYS A 72 -2.83 -3.87 -16.49
N GLY A 73 -4.06 -3.36 -16.61
CA GLY A 73 -5.24 -3.95 -15.99
C GLY A 73 -5.33 -3.77 -14.47
N ALA A 74 -4.56 -2.84 -13.91
CA ALA A 74 -4.61 -2.50 -12.49
C ALA A 74 -5.98 -1.91 -12.12
N LYS A 75 -6.37 -2.12 -10.85
CA LYS A 75 -7.66 -1.62 -10.33
C LYS A 75 -7.51 -0.27 -9.63
N ALA A 76 -6.30 0.06 -9.21
CA ALA A 76 -6.02 1.26 -8.45
C ALA A 76 -4.63 1.81 -8.74
N ILE A 77 -4.39 3.05 -8.29
CA ILE A 77 -3.06 3.65 -8.17
C ILE A 77 -2.80 4.04 -6.74
N ALA A 78 -1.54 3.93 -6.28
CA ALA A 78 -1.13 4.39 -4.96
C ALA A 78 -0.72 5.86 -4.98
N LEU A 79 -1.21 6.62 -4.00
CA LEU A 79 -1.00 8.05 -3.82
C LEU A 79 -0.30 8.27 -2.48
N ILE A 80 0.97 8.68 -2.54
CA ILE A 80 1.83 8.84 -1.38
C ILE A 80 1.98 10.34 -1.07
N PRO A 81 1.75 10.79 0.19
CA PRO A 81 1.91 12.17 0.56
C PRO A 81 3.36 12.62 0.48
N GLN A 82 3.55 13.93 0.54
CA GLN A 82 4.89 14.51 0.68
C GLN A 82 5.49 14.13 2.03
N VAL A 83 6.73 13.63 1.99
CA VAL A 83 7.57 13.36 3.15
C VAL A 83 8.76 14.32 3.09
N GLY A 84 8.99 15.06 4.17
CA GLY A 84 9.95 16.16 4.21
C GLY A 84 9.50 17.40 3.43
N GLY A 85 10.32 18.44 3.42
CA GLY A 85 10.05 19.71 2.76
C GLY A 85 9.07 20.62 3.50
N ASP A 86 8.40 21.49 2.77
CA ASP A 86 7.46 22.45 3.34
C ASP A 86 6.15 21.77 3.75
N ALA A 87 5.49 22.31 4.78
CA ALA A 87 4.22 21.82 5.24
C ALA A 87 3.15 21.93 4.13
N VAL A 88 2.40 20.86 3.93
CA VAL A 88 1.24 20.83 3.05
C VAL A 88 -0.03 20.95 3.89
N SER A 89 -0.91 21.85 3.53
CA SER A 89 -2.19 22.01 4.24
C SER A 89 -3.22 20.96 3.82
N ASN A 90 -4.24 20.75 4.64
CA ASN A 90 -5.40 19.92 4.27
C ASN A 90 -6.13 20.42 3.02
N ASP A 91 -5.96 21.70 2.65
CA ASP A 91 -6.50 22.22 1.39
C ASP A 91 -5.75 21.63 0.18
N GLY A 92 -4.45 21.34 0.31
CA GLY A 92 -3.69 20.63 -0.72
C GLY A 92 -4.25 19.23 -0.97
N LEU A 93 -4.55 18.48 0.08
CA LEU A 93 -5.20 17.17 -0.01
C LEU A 93 -6.55 17.26 -0.75
N ARG A 94 -7.41 18.20 -0.33
CA ARG A 94 -8.74 18.41 -0.96
C ARG A 94 -8.62 18.78 -2.43
N THR A 95 -7.69 19.69 -2.74
CA THR A 95 -7.44 20.13 -4.13
C THR A 95 -6.99 18.98 -5.01
N ALA A 96 -6.03 18.17 -4.52
CA ALA A 96 -5.55 16.98 -5.24
C ALA A 96 -6.71 16.00 -5.50
N MET A 97 -7.46 15.65 -4.46
CA MET A 97 -8.55 14.69 -4.57
C MET A 97 -9.66 15.20 -5.51
N ALA A 98 -10.05 16.47 -5.42
CA ALA A 98 -11.06 17.05 -6.31
C ALA A 98 -10.61 17.04 -7.78
N ALA A 99 -9.33 17.31 -8.06
CA ALA A 99 -8.79 17.30 -9.42
C ALA A 99 -8.65 15.88 -9.98
N LEU A 100 -8.26 14.90 -9.15
CA LEU A 100 -8.02 13.53 -9.59
C LEU A 100 -9.29 12.68 -9.68
N ALA A 101 -10.34 13.00 -8.92
CA ALA A 101 -11.58 12.21 -8.89
C ALA A 101 -12.20 11.97 -10.28
N PRO A 102 -12.39 12.98 -11.16
CA PRO A 102 -12.95 12.75 -12.49
C PRO A 102 -12.04 11.91 -13.38
N GLU A 103 -10.72 12.05 -13.23
CA GLU A 103 -9.74 11.27 -13.98
C GLU A 103 -9.75 9.79 -13.60
N LEU A 104 -9.85 9.50 -12.30
CA LEU A 104 -10.02 8.14 -11.77
C LEU A 104 -11.35 7.53 -12.24
N ALA A 105 -12.46 8.26 -12.08
CA ALA A 105 -13.78 7.80 -12.46
C ALA A 105 -13.87 7.48 -13.96
N SER A 106 -13.30 8.33 -14.84
CA SER A 106 -13.32 8.12 -16.28
C SER A 106 -12.57 6.86 -16.73
N ARG A 107 -11.65 6.36 -15.91
CA ARG A 107 -10.83 5.17 -16.16
C ARG A 107 -11.27 3.93 -15.38
N GLY A 108 -12.27 4.07 -14.50
CA GLY A 108 -12.69 2.98 -13.60
C GLY A 108 -11.60 2.57 -12.59
N LEU A 109 -10.79 3.54 -12.17
CA LEU A 109 -9.71 3.34 -11.20
C LEU A 109 -10.07 3.93 -9.84
N VAL A 110 -9.42 3.42 -8.80
CA VAL A 110 -9.46 3.96 -7.44
C VAL A 110 -8.09 4.55 -7.08
N GLY A 111 -8.08 5.74 -6.48
CA GLY A 111 -6.90 6.33 -5.85
C GLY A 111 -6.79 5.83 -4.42
N LEU A 112 -5.74 5.06 -4.12
CA LEU A 112 -5.47 4.54 -2.79
C LEU A 112 -4.47 5.47 -2.10
N ILE A 113 -4.93 6.14 -1.05
CA ILE A 113 -4.09 7.08 -0.28
C ILE A 113 -3.47 6.33 0.88
N GLU A 114 -2.15 6.40 0.98
CA GLU A 114 -1.38 5.82 2.07
C GLU A 114 -0.86 6.91 3.00
N PRO A 115 -1.47 7.13 4.17
CA PRO A 115 -0.89 8.00 5.18
C PRO A 115 0.45 7.43 5.67
N ILE A 116 1.49 8.26 5.65
CA ILE A 116 2.88 7.86 5.96
C ILE A 116 3.23 8.26 7.38
N GLY A 117 3.52 7.29 8.25
CA GLY A 117 3.71 7.49 9.68
C GLY A 117 4.99 8.22 10.10
N PHE A 118 5.94 8.50 9.21
CA PHE A 118 7.15 9.25 9.54
C PHE A 118 6.83 10.66 10.04
N HIS A 119 7.62 11.16 11.00
CA HIS A 119 7.39 12.46 11.63
C HIS A 119 7.41 13.65 10.67
N ASP A 120 8.14 13.55 9.59
CA ASP A 120 8.25 14.57 8.54
C ASP A 120 7.25 14.36 7.38
N SER A 121 6.33 13.41 7.50
CA SER A 121 5.22 13.28 6.56
C SER A 121 4.20 14.39 6.76
N THR A 122 3.68 14.89 5.65
CA THR A 122 2.65 15.94 5.65
C THR A 122 1.23 15.39 5.80
N LEU A 123 1.06 14.06 5.79
CA LEU A 123 -0.23 13.37 5.98
C LEU A 123 0.04 12.05 6.71
N ARG A 124 -0.15 12.05 8.02
CA ARG A 124 0.07 10.89 8.90
C ARG A 124 -1.24 10.24 9.34
N ASP A 125 -2.26 11.06 9.53
CA ASP A 125 -3.52 10.63 10.15
C ASP A 125 -4.54 10.20 9.08
N LYS A 126 -5.04 8.98 9.20
CA LYS A 126 -6.08 8.44 8.32
C LYS A 126 -7.37 9.25 8.41
N SER A 127 -7.67 9.80 9.60
CA SER A 127 -8.84 10.63 9.86
C SER A 127 -8.96 11.84 8.92
N ASP A 128 -7.81 12.45 8.56
CA ASP A 128 -7.78 13.58 7.63
C ASP A 128 -8.24 13.16 6.22
N VAL A 129 -7.79 11.98 5.76
CA VAL A 129 -8.20 11.42 4.46
C VAL A 129 -9.69 11.06 4.48
N VAL A 130 -10.13 10.36 5.52
CA VAL A 130 -11.53 9.94 5.69
C VAL A 130 -12.47 11.15 5.72
N ALA A 131 -12.09 12.21 6.44
CA ALA A 131 -12.88 13.43 6.50
C ALA A 131 -13.05 14.10 5.11
N VAL A 132 -12.04 14.01 4.24
CA VAL A 132 -12.16 14.53 2.87
C VAL A 132 -13.01 13.60 2.00
N ILE A 133 -12.82 12.29 2.08
CA ILE A 133 -13.62 11.30 1.33
C ILE A 133 -15.11 11.49 1.65
N ASP A 134 -15.45 11.49 2.92
CA ASP A 134 -16.85 11.59 3.38
C ASP A 134 -17.45 12.96 3.09
N GLY A 135 -16.70 14.03 3.41
CA GLY A 135 -17.16 15.39 3.23
C GLY A 135 -17.41 15.79 1.77
N ALA A 136 -16.73 15.14 0.82
CA ALA A 136 -16.87 15.39 -0.61
C ALA A 136 -17.64 14.28 -1.35
N GLY A 137 -18.03 13.20 -0.69
CA GLY A 137 -18.71 12.06 -1.31
C GLY A 137 -17.84 11.31 -2.32
N LEU A 138 -16.55 11.13 -2.02
CA LEU A 138 -15.55 10.56 -2.93
C LEU A 138 -15.23 9.08 -2.68
N GLY A 139 -16.05 8.36 -1.93
CA GLY A 139 -15.81 6.96 -1.54
C GLY A 139 -15.71 5.97 -2.70
N ASP A 140 -16.29 6.30 -3.86
CA ASP A 140 -16.15 5.47 -5.07
C ASP A 140 -14.80 5.67 -5.76
N GLN A 141 -14.19 6.85 -5.64
CA GLN A 141 -12.94 7.21 -6.32
C GLN A 141 -11.71 7.04 -5.44
N PHE A 142 -11.86 7.08 -4.11
CA PHE A 142 -10.73 6.99 -3.18
C PHE A 142 -10.96 5.97 -2.08
N GLY A 143 -9.86 5.49 -1.54
CA GLY A 143 -9.81 4.67 -0.35
C GLY A 143 -8.44 4.76 0.32
N LEU A 144 -8.32 4.12 1.48
CA LEU A 144 -7.07 4.05 2.23
C LEU A 144 -6.26 2.82 1.83
N ILE A 145 -4.95 2.97 1.83
CA ILE A 145 -4.02 1.90 2.16
C ILE A 145 -3.80 1.96 3.68
N HIS A 146 -4.09 0.86 4.35
CA HIS A 146 -3.66 0.66 5.72
C HIS A 146 -2.35 -0.09 5.72
N ASP A 147 -1.24 0.63 5.87
CA ASP A 147 0.07 0.02 6.07
C ASP A 147 0.32 -0.17 7.56
N THR A 148 0.63 -1.40 7.98
CA THR A 148 0.79 -1.74 9.40
C THR A 148 2.01 -1.09 10.03
N PHE A 149 3.08 -0.89 9.26
CA PHE A 149 4.29 -0.19 9.69
C PHE A 149 4.03 1.31 9.89
N HIS A 150 3.38 1.95 8.92
CA HIS A 150 3.06 3.37 9.01
C HIS A 150 1.99 3.65 10.05
N HIS A 151 1.04 2.75 10.26
CA HIS A 151 0.06 2.84 11.34
C HIS A 151 0.74 2.83 12.71
N PHE A 152 1.70 1.91 12.92
CA PHE A 152 2.48 1.86 14.15
C PHE A 152 3.26 3.16 14.39
N LEU A 153 3.92 3.69 13.36
CA LEU A 153 4.70 4.95 13.44
C LEU A 153 3.84 6.20 13.68
N ALA A 154 2.57 6.16 13.30
CA ALA A 154 1.62 7.25 13.54
C ALA A 154 1.00 7.20 14.96
N ASP A 155 1.59 6.41 15.87
CA ASP A 155 1.11 6.19 17.25
C ASP A 155 -0.30 5.54 17.32
N GLY A 156 -0.63 4.72 16.32
CA GLY A 156 -1.85 3.94 16.34
C GLY A 156 -3.13 4.76 16.20
N ASP A 157 -3.21 5.62 15.18
CA ASP A 157 -4.46 6.27 14.80
C ASP A 157 -5.59 5.23 14.62
N ALA A 158 -6.83 5.71 14.57
CA ALA A 158 -7.97 4.83 14.39
C ALA A 158 -7.86 3.99 13.11
N ILE A 159 -8.38 2.78 13.17
CA ILE A 159 -8.52 1.89 12.03
C ILE A 159 -9.88 2.16 11.35
N TYR A 160 -9.87 2.31 10.03
CA TYR A 160 -11.05 2.65 9.21
C TYR A 160 -11.36 1.51 8.21
N PRO A 161 -11.94 0.38 8.64
CA PRO A 161 -12.16 -0.79 7.78
C PRO A 161 -13.00 -0.50 6.54
N GLU A 162 -14.04 0.35 6.67
CA GLU A 162 -14.95 0.69 5.57
C GLU A 162 -14.28 1.52 4.47
N HIS A 163 -13.29 2.33 4.83
CA HIS A 163 -12.52 3.16 3.90
C HIS A 163 -11.27 2.45 3.37
N THR A 164 -10.80 1.39 4.05
CA THR A 164 -9.61 0.63 3.66
C THR A 164 -9.92 -0.26 2.45
N LYS A 165 -9.11 -0.13 1.41
CA LYS A 165 -9.24 -0.93 0.17
C LYS A 165 -8.05 -1.87 -0.04
N LEU A 166 -6.94 -1.61 0.63
CA LEU A 166 -5.70 -2.39 0.56
C LEU A 166 -5.00 -2.31 1.91
N VAL A 167 -4.40 -3.43 2.34
CA VAL A 167 -3.56 -3.49 3.54
C VAL A 167 -2.15 -3.88 3.12
N HIS A 168 -1.16 -3.05 3.46
CA HIS A 168 0.24 -3.40 3.38
C HIS A 168 0.72 -4.01 4.70
N ILE A 169 1.41 -5.14 4.61
CA ILE A 169 1.94 -5.85 5.77
C ILE A 169 3.45 -6.02 5.69
N SER A 170 4.11 -5.69 6.77
CA SER A 170 5.52 -5.99 7.00
C SER A 170 5.77 -6.06 8.50
N GLY A 171 6.77 -6.83 8.92
CA GLY A 171 7.16 -6.97 10.32
C GLY A 171 8.44 -6.19 10.66
N VAL A 172 8.67 -5.97 11.94
CA VAL A 172 9.96 -5.57 12.51
C VAL A 172 10.27 -6.54 13.63
N SER A 173 11.17 -7.51 13.36
CA SER A 173 11.44 -8.64 14.25
C SER A 173 12.78 -8.55 15.00
N ASP A 174 13.69 -7.61 14.63
CA ASP A 174 14.96 -7.42 15.35
C ASP A 174 14.72 -6.77 16.72
N ALA A 175 14.99 -7.54 17.79
CA ALA A 175 14.83 -7.09 19.18
C ALA A 175 15.75 -5.91 19.55
N HIS A 176 16.81 -5.66 18.80
CA HIS A 176 17.79 -4.60 19.06
C HIS A 176 17.46 -3.29 18.37
N VAL A 177 16.52 -3.28 17.43
CA VAL A 177 16.08 -2.07 16.75
C VAL A 177 15.32 -1.17 17.73
N ASP A 178 15.69 0.11 17.76
CA ASP A 178 14.95 1.15 18.48
C ASP A 178 13.65 1.47 17.72
N MET A 179 12.51 1.04 18.26
CA MET A 179 11.19 1.20 17.62
C MET A 179 10.83 2.66 17.35
N ALA A 180 11.39 3.63 18.08
CA ALA A 180 11.19 5.05 17.80
C ALA A 180 11.99 5.56 16.58
N LYS A 181 12.85 4.73 16.00
CA LYS A 181 13.76 5.10 14.89
C LYS A 181 13.70 4.12 13.72
N ILE A 182 12.73 3.22 13.70
CA ILE A 182 12.57 2.27 12.60
C ILE A 182 12.38 2.97 11.26
N LYS A 183 12.85 2.30 10.21
CA LYS A 183 12.84 2.78 8.82
C LYS A 183 12.35 1.67 7.90
N ASP A 184 12.08 2.00 6.66
CA ASP A 184 11.71 1.02 5.64
C ASP A 184 12.72 -0.14 5.53
N ALA A 185 14.02 0.14 5.73
CA ALA A 185 15.06 -0.90 5.72
C ALA A 185 14.90 -1.98 6.82
N ASP A 186 14.14 -1.70 7.87
CA ASP A 186 13.88 -2.64 8.98
C ASP A 186 12.65 -3.52 8.72
N ARG A 187 11.92 -3.27 7.63
CA ARG A 187 10.69 -3.97 7.27
C ARG A 187 11.00 -5.36 6.68
N VAL A 188 10.68 -6.40 7.42
CA VAL A 188 10.83 -7.82 7.05
C VAL A 188 9.47 -8.50 6.86
N LEU A 189 9.46 -9.81 6.58
CA LEU A 189 8.23 -10.59 6.58
C LEU A 189 7.69 -10.75 8.01
N VAL A 190 6.37 -10.76 8.14
CA VAL A 190 5.70 -10.91 9.45
C VAL A 190 5.93 -12.31 10.00
N ASP A 191 6.34 -12.41 11.25
CA ASP A 191 6.57 -13.65 12.00
C ASP A 191 6.21 -13.49 13.48
N GLY A 192 6.52 -14.52 14.30
CA GLY A 192 6.21 -14.53 15.73
C GLY A 192 7.00 -13.54 16.58
N ASP A 193 8.04 -12.92 16.04
CA ASP A 193 8.85 -11.91 16.71
C ASP A 193 8.45 -10.47 16.28
N ASP A 194 7.36 -10.33 15.50
CA ASP A 194 6.87 -9.03 15.05
C ASP A 194 6.54 -8.08 16.20
N ARG A 195 7.00 -6.85 16.08
CA ARG A 195 6.88 -5.80 17.08
C ARG A 195 5.96 -4.64 16.66
N LEU A 196 5.32 -4.75 15.50
CA LEU A 196 4.38 -3.75 14.97
C LEU A 196 2.92 -4.05 15.35
N GLY A 197 2.64 -5.26 15.87
CA GLY A 197 1.27 -5.68 16.16
C GLY A 197 0.45 -5.96 14.91
N ASN A 198 1.07 -6.58 13.89
CA ASN A 198 0.38 -6.88 12.63
C ASN A 198 -0.91 -7.68 12.83
N ILE A 199 -0.87 -8.68 13.70
CA ILE A 199 -2.01 -9.58 13.91
C ILE A 199 -3.19 -8.84 14.53
N GLU A 200 -2.93 -7.99 15.52
CA GLU A 200 -3.94 -7.16 16.17
C GLU A 200 -4.58 -6.18 15.16
N GLN A 201 -3.77 -5.49 14.37
CA GLN A 201 -4.25 -4.54 13.35
C GLN A 201 -5.11 -5.25 12.29
N ILE A 202 -4.64 -6.39 11.75
CA ILE A 202 -5.38 -7.18 10.75
C ILE A 202 -6.69 -7.69 11.35
N THR A 203 -6.65 -8.22 12.58
CA THR A 203 -7.84 -8.75 13.25
C THR A 203 -8.89 -7.66 13.47
N GLU A 204 -8.48 -6.44 13.84
CA GLU A 204 -9.39 -5.31 14.00
C GLU A 204 -10.01 -4.90 12.67
N LEU A 205 -9.22 -4.82 11.59
CA LEU A 205 -9.75 -4.58 10.24
C LEU A 205 -10.80 -5.62 9.82
N LEU A 206 -10.50 -6.90 10.00
CA LEU A 206 -11.42 -7.99 9.66
C LEU A 206 -12.70 -7.95 10.48
N ARG A 207 -12.61 -7.69 11.80
CA ARG A 207 -13.78 -7.52 12.68
C ARG A 207 -14.62 -6.32 12.28
N GLY A 208 -14.00 -5.27 11.76
CA GLY A 208 -14.66 -4.09 11.23
C GLY A 208 -15.25 -4.29 9.82
N GLY A 209 -15.18 -5.50 9.26
CA GLY A 209 -15.78 -5.84 7.96
C GLY A 209 -14.86 -5.67 6.75
N TYR A 210 -13.56 -5.47 6.94
CA TYR A 210 -12.61 -5.46 5.82
C TYR A 210 -12.53 -6.84 5.16
N THR A 211 -12.61 -6.89 3.84
CA THR A 211 -12.54 -8.12 3.03
C THR A 211 -11.57 -7.99 1.85
N GLY A 212 -10.79 -6.92 1.82
CA GLY A 212 -9.84 -6.66 0.74
C GLY A 212 -8.54 -7.46 0.87
N PRO A 213 -7.57 -7.21 -0.01
CA PRO A 213 -6.31 -7.93 -0.03
C PRO A 213 -5.36 -7.47 1.10
N LEU A 214 -4.56 -8.44 1.59
CA LEU A 214 -3.36 -8.21 2.38
C LEU A 214 -2.15 -8.38 1.45
N SER A 215 -1.28 -7.38 1.35
CA SER A 215 -0.14 -7.36 0.44
C SER A 215 1.16 -7.22 1.22
N PHE A 216 2.12 -8.10 0.96
CA PHE A 216 3.45 -8.00 1.56
C PHE A 216 4.22 -6.82 0.99
N GLU A 217 4.69 -5.94 1.86
CA GLU A 217 5.52 -4.80 1.51
C GLU A 217 6.76 -4.71 2.42
N ALA A 218 7.66 -5.68 2.28
CA ALA A 218 8.90 -5.78 3.04
C ALA A 218 10.05 -5.14 2.25
N PHE A 219 10.68 -4.09 2.82
CA PHE A 219 11.75 -3.33 2.16
C PHE A 219 13.16 -3.69 2.61
N SER A 220 13.33 -4.55 3.63
CA SER A 220 14.66 -4.98 4.05
C SER A 220 15.43 -5.63 2.90
N SER A 221 16.69 -5.24 2.74
CA SER A 221 17.60 -5.87 1.79
C SER A 221 17.72 -7.38 1.98
N ASP A 222 17.59 -7.86 3.22
CA ASP A 222 17.67 -9.28 3.55
C ASP A 222 16.49 -10.07 2.96
N VAL A 223 15.31 -9.46 2.88
CA VAL A 223 14.14 -10.05 2.22
C VAL A 223 14.35 -10.11 0.70
N HIS A 224 14.95 -9.08 0.12
CA HIS A 224 15.16 -9.00 -1.33
C HIS A 224 16.23 -9.98 -1.86
N VAL A 225 17.09 -10.50 -0.99
CA VAL A 225 18.15 -11.46 -1.36
C VAL A 225 17.90 -12.88 -0.84
N LEU A 226 16.67 -13.18 -0.40
CA LEU A 226 16.31 -14.52 0.08
C LEU A 226 16.62 -15.60 -0.98
N ILE A 227 17.32 -16.64 -0.57
CA ILE A 227 17.64 -17.79 -1.44
C ILE A 227 16.37 -18.58 -1.79
N ASP A 228 15.46 -18.72 -0.84
CA ASP A 228 14.16 -19.37 -1.02
C ASP A 228 13.02 -18.45 -0.56
N PRO A 229 12.63 -17.48 -1.39
CA PRO A 229 11.55 -16.55 -1.09
C PRO A 229 10.21 -17.27 -0.95
N LYS A 230 10.01 -18.40 -1.65
CA LYS A 230 8.76 -19.18 -1.55
C LYS A 230 8.59 -19.76 -0.14
N ALA A 231 9.61 -20.41 0.39
CA ALA A 231 9.54 -20.98 1.74
C ALA A 231 9.39 -19.90 2.80
N ALA A 232 10.05 -18.74 2.65
CA ALA A 232 9.94 -17.63 3.59
C ALA A 232 8.53 -17.02 3.59
N LEU A 233 7.98 -16.69 2.43
CA LEU A 233 6.61 -16.17 2.30
C LEU A 233 5.58 -17.19 2.79
N SER A 234 5.75 -18.48 2.45
CA SER A 234 4.84 -19.53 2.94
C SER A 234 4.79 -19.59 4.46
N ARG A 235 5.94 -19.48 5.15
CA ARG A 235 5.97 -19.44 6.62
C ARG A 235 5.24 -18.22 7.17
N SER A 236 5.46 -17.04 6.60
CA SER A 236 4.80 -15.82 7.04
C SER A 236 3.28 -15.89 6.81
N ILE A 237 2.82 -16.39 5.65
CA ILE A 237 1.40 -16.60 5.36
C ILE A 237 0.78 -17.53 6.40
N HIS A 238 1.37 -18.71 6.64
CA HIS A 238 0.83 -19.66 7.61
C HIS A 238 0.83 -19.12 9.04
N PHE A 239 1.84 -18.34 9.43
CA PHE A 239 1.87 -17.67 10.72
C PHE A 239 0.66 -16.72 10.84
N ILE A 240 0.49 -15.79 9.89
CA ILE A 240 -0.59 -14.80 9.89
C ILE A 240 -1.97 -15.50 9.92
N GLU A 241 -2.19 -16.50 9.06
CA GLU A 241 -3.45 -17.24 9.00
C GLU A 241 -3.79 -17.94 10.33
N ASN A 242 -2.81 -18.61 10.95
CA ASN A 242 -3.02 -19.32 12.20
C ASN A 242 -3.34 -18.36 13.36
N GLU A 243 -2.61 -17.25 13.46
CA GLU A 243 -2.82 -16.26 14.51
C GLU A 243 -4.18 -15.55 14.35
N ILE A 244 -4.57 -15.17 13.12
CA ILE A 244 -5.90 -14.59 12.87
C ILE A 244 -7.01 -15.58 13.28
N LEU A 245 -6.89 -16.86 12.95
CA LEU A 245 -7.86 -17.88 13.32
C LEU A 245 -7.94 -18.04 14.85
N ALA A 246 -6.80 -17.99 15.53
CA ALA A 246 -6.76 -18.07 17.00
C ALA A 246 -7.42 -16.86 17.68
N HIS A 247 -7.32 -15.67 17.09
CA HIS A 247 -7.93 -14.42 17.59
C HIS A 247 -9.43 -14.30 17.23
N ALA A 248 -9.92 -15.11 16.30
CA ALA A 248 -11.33 -15.14 15.90
C ALA A 248 -12.18 -16.12 16.72
N ALA A 249 -11.54 -17.02 17.50
CA ALA A 249 -12.18 -18.02 18.34
C ALA A 249 -12.50 -17.48 19.74
#